data_579c807728ea578220e538751d919ae1
#
_entry.id   579c807728ea578220e538751d919ae1
#
_cell.length_a   1.000
_cell.length_b   1.000
_cell.length_c   1.000
_cell.angle_alpha   90.00
_cell.angle_beta   90.00
_cell.angle_gamma   90.00
#
_symmetry.space_group_name_H-M   'P 1'
#
loop_
_entity.id
_entity.type
_entity.pdbx_description
1 polymer ?
#
loop_
_entity_poly.entity_id
_entity_poly.type
_entity_poly.pdbx_seq_one_letter_code
_entity_poly.pdbx_strand_id
1 'polypeptide(L)'
;MEQRNLVLILARDLADKLATAVFVVDHEGTLVYFNESAASILGHTFAEFGRMRVEDWSKVFLPIEFDGRELSPEELPLVVALRERKPTHRAFRITGVDGATRDIAVTALPLFARQAQFVGAAAIFWEHEGENEVPLSETKG
;
A
#
# COMPACT_ATOMS: atom_id res chain seq x y z
N MET A 1 18.05 20.84 -1.45
CA MET A 1 16.98 19.92 -1.07
C MET A 1 17.58 18.65 -0.53
N GLU A 2 17.04 18.17 0.57
CA GLU A 2 17.51 16.92 1.12
C GLU A 2 17.23 15.79 0.20
N GLN A 3 18.09 14.79 0.19
CA GLN A 3 17.87 13.62 -0.65
C GLN A 3 16.65 12.84 -0.25
N ARG A 4 16.31 12.82 1.03
CA ARG A 4 15.11 12.17 1.51
C ARG A 4 13.87 12.74 0.81
N ASN A 5 13.77 14.06 0.72
CA ASN A 5 12.65 14.68 0.06
C ASN A 5 12.66 14.41 -1.43
N LEU A 6 13.83 14.36 -2.03
CA LEU A 6 13.93 14.09 -3.45
C LEU A 6 13.43 12.69 -3.79
N VAL A 7 13.79 11.69 -2.97
CA VAL A 7 13.35 10.32 -3.21
C VAL A 7 11.82 10.24 -3.14
N LEU A 8 11.22 10.90 -2.15
CA LEU A 8 9.76 10.86 -2.02
C LEU A 8 9.08 11.59 -3.17
N ILE A 9 9.65 12.69 -3.65
CA ILE A 9 9.11 13.39 -4.79
C ILE A 9 9.16 12.52 -6.03
N LEU A 10 10.28 11.82 -6.24
CA LEU A 10 10.41 10.94 -7.40
C LEU A 10 9.45 9.76 -7.31
N ALA A 11 9.26 9.23 -6.11
CA ALA A 11 8.33 8.13 -5.92
C ALA A 11 6.92 8.58 -6.26
N ARG A 12 6.54 9.78 -5.84
CA ARG A 12 5.24 10.33 -6.14
C ARG A 12 5.07 10.56 -7.63
N ASP A 13 6.09 11.13 -8.28
CA ASP A 13 6.02 11.38 -9.73
C ASP A 13 5.86 10.07 -10.49
N LEU A 14 6.58 9.04 -10.07
CA LEU A 14 6.47 7.74 -10.72
C LEU A 14 5.08 7.17 -10.50
N ALA A 15 4.56 7.27 -9.27
CA ALA A 15 3.24 6.75 -8.95
C ALA A 15 2.17 7.38 -9.82
N ASP A 16 2.29 8.68 -10.10
CA ASP A 16 1.31 9.36 -10.93
C ASP A 16 1.24 8.80 -12.34
N LYS A 17 2.29 8.16 -12.78
CA LYS A 17 2.36 7.65 -14.15
C LYS A 17 2.04 6.17 -14.25
N LEU A 18 1.82 5.52 -13.12
CA LEU A 18 1.52 4.10 -13.12
C LEU A 18 0.02 3.86 -13.10
N ALA A 19 -0.39 2.83 -13.83
CA ALA A 19 -1.78 2.41 -13.79
C ALA A 19 -2.08 1.56 -12.57
N THR A 20 -1.05 1.13 -11.85
CA THR A 20 -1.20 0.27 -10.67
C THR A 20 -1.30 1.14 -9.43
N ALA A 21 -2.07 0.71 -8.45
CA ALA A 21 -2.23 1.46 -7.20
C ALA A 21 -0.93 1.55 -6.42
N VAL A 22 -0.57 2.73 -5.99
CA VAL A 22 0.65 2.98 -5.21
C VAL A 22 0.32 3.90 -4.04
N PHE A 23 0.87 3.59 -2.87
CA PHE A 23 0.64 4.30 -1.61
C PHE A 23 2.01 4.56 -1.00
N VAL A 24 2.35 5.80 -0.73
CA VAL A 24 3.71 6.19 -0.31
C VAL A 24 3.68 6.79 1.07
N VAL A 25 4.58 6.34 1.93
CA VAL A 25 4.72 6.89 3.28
C VAL A 25 6.15 7.37 3.49
N ASP A 26 6.33 8.32 4.42
CA ASP A 26 7.66 8.81 4.74
C ASP A 26 8.29 7.92 5.81
N HIS A 27 9.48 8.32 6.30
CA HIS A 27 10.23 7.47 7.23
C HIS A 27 9.55 7.31 8.58
N GLU A 28 8.59 8.14 8.90
CA GLU A 28 7.83 8.01 10.13
C GLU A 28 6.55 7.23 9.92
N GLY A 29 6.29 6.82 8.69
CA GLY A 29 5.08 6.08 8.37
C GLY A 29 3.89 6.96 8.02
N THR A 30 4.09 8.28 7.93
CA THR A 30 3.01 9.16 7.56
C THR A 30 2.71 9.02 6.08
N LEU A 31 1.45 8.82 5.74
CA LEU A 31 1.02 8.75 4.35
C LEU A 31 1.24 10.10 3.71
N VAL A 32 2.00 10.13 2.62
CA VAL A 32 2.28 11.39 1.93
C VAL A 32 1.64 11.44 0.55
N TYR A 33 1.24 10.31 0.00
CA TYR A 33 0.58 10.31 -1.31
C TYR A 33 0.07 8.92 -1.68
N PHE A 34 -1.06 8.86 -2.39
CA PHE A 34 -1.41 7.67 -3.16
C PHE A 34 -2.02 8.15 -4.48
N ASN A 35 -1.89 7.33 -5.51
CA ASN A 35 -2.29 7.73 -6.85
C ASN A 35 -3.76 7.43 -7.13
N GLU A 36 -4.20 7.78 -8.33
CA GLU A 36 -5.58 7.64 -8.71
C GLU A 36 -6.03 6.19 -8.73
N SER A 37 -5.17 5.27 -9.15
CA SER A 37 -5.50 3.86 -9.12
C SER A 37 -5.74 3.38 -7.69
N ALA A 38 -4.95 3.89 -6.73
CA ALA A 38 -5.17 3.57 -5.32
C ALA A 38 -6.49 4.16 -4.85
N ALA A 39 -6.81 5.38 -5.30
CA ALA A 39 -8.06 6.02 -4.90
C ALA A 39 -9.27 5.18 -5.28
N SER A 40 -9.23 4.52 -6.44
CA SER A 40 -10.32 3.67 -6.87
C SER A 40 -10.53 2.48 -5.94
N ILE A 41 -9.46 1.93 -5.41
CA ILE A 41 -9.56 0.79 -4.51
C ILE A 41 -9.91 1.23 -3.10
N LEU A 42 -9.36 2.37 -2.67
CA LEU A 42 -9.54 2.83 -1.29
C LEU A 42 -10.83 3.61 -1.08
N GLY A 43 -11.43 4.10 -2.15
CA GLY A 43 -12.74 4.73 -2.07
C GLY A 43 -12.73 6.25 -1.95
N HIS A 44 -11.56 6.87 -1.92
CA HIS A 44 -11.45 8.34 -1.86
C HIS A 44 -10.16 8.77 -2.50
N THR A 45 -10.10 9.99 -2.99
CA THR A 45 -8.86 10.54 -3.55
C THR A 45 -7.93 10.98 -2.43
N PHE A 46 -6.66 11.10 -2.74
CA PHE A 46 -5.72 11.60 -1.76
C PHE A 46 -6.04 13.05 -1.39
N ALA A 47 -6.53 13.83 -2.35
CA ALA A 47 -6.90 15.22 -2.07
C ALA A 47 -7.97 15.29 -0.99
N GLU A 48 -8.89 14.31 -0.97
CA GLU A 48 -9.94 14.28 0.03
C GLU A 48 -9.46 13.69 1.34
N PHE A 49 -8.55 12.72 1.26
CA PHE A 49 -8.12 11.98 2.42
C PHE A 49 -7.04 12.69 3.20
N GLY A 50 -6.05 13.23 2.50
CA GLY A 50 -4.97 13.97 3.12
C GLY A 50 -3.90 13.11 3.73
N ARG A 51 -2.93 13.74 4.34
CA ARG A 51 -1.85 13.03 5.02
C ARG A 51 -2.42 12.35 6.26
N MET A 52 -1.90 11.19 6.57
CA MET A 52 -2.44 10.43 7.68
C MET A 52 -1.33 9.64 8.33
N ARG A 53 -1.33 9.61 9.65
CA ARG A 53 -0.30 8.91 10.41
C ARG A 53 -0.56 7.41 10.34
N VAL A 54 0.52 6.65 10.60
CA VAL A 54 0.42 5.20 10.51
C VAL A 54 -0.68 4.65 11.46
N GLU A 55 -0.85 5.27 12.62
CA GLU A 55 -1.86 4.82 13.57
C GLU A 55 -3.27 4.90 12.98
N ASP A 56 -3.46 5.79 12.02
CA ASP A 56 -4.77 5.98 11.42
C ASP A 56 -4.95 5.18 10.14
N TRP A 57 -4.01 5.28 9.18
CA TRP A 57 -4.22 4.58 7.91
C TRP A 57 -4.14 3.06 8.09
N SER A 58 -3.43 2.58 9.11
CA SER A 58 -3.34 1.15 9.31
C SER A 58 -4.64 0.53 9.79
N LYS A 59 -5.62 1.36 10.18
CA LYS A 59 -6.88 0.87 10.68
C LYS A 59 -8.08 1.29 9.85
N VAL A 60 -7.95 2.39 9.12
CA VAL A 60 -9.12 3.00 8.48
C VAL A 60 -9.74 2.09 7.42
N PHE A 61 -8.96 1.19 6.83
CA PHE A 61 -9.46 0.31 5.79
C PHE A 61 -9.84 -1.07 6.34
N LEU A 62 -9.84 -1.24 7.65
CA LEU A 62 -10.34 -2.45 8.33
C LEU A 62 -9.74 -3.73 7.75
N PRO A 63 -8.41 -3.86 7.73
CA PRO A 63 -7.79 -5.02 7.09
C PRO A 63 -8.07 -6.31 7.86
N ILE A 64 -8.45 -7.35 7.13
CA ILE A 64 -8.71 -8.65 7.73
C ILE A 64 -8.14 -9.74 6.85
N GLU A 65 -7.89 -10.90 7.44
CA GLU A 65 -7.52 -12.08 6.69
C GLU A 65 -8.75 -12.57 5.92
N PHE A 66 -8.52 -13.42 4.95
CA PHE A 66 -9.63 -13.97 4.18
C PHE A 66 -10.56 -14.81 5.03
N ASP A 67 -10.10 -15.31 6.17
CA ASP A 67 -10.95 -16.07 7.09
C ASP A 67 -11.69 -15.17 8.08
N GLY A 68 -11.51 -13.86 7.97
CA GLY A 68 -12.23 -12.91 8.82
C GLY A 68 -11.47 -12.41 10.03
N ARG A 69 -10.29 -12.95 10.33
CA ARG A 69 -9.52 -12.50 11.49
C ARG A 69 -8.94 -11.11 11.22
N GLU A 70 -9.06 -10.23 12.17
CA GLU A 70 -8.51 -8.89 12.02
C GLU A 70 -7.00 -8.95 11.95
N LEU A 71 -6.42 -8.14 11.07
CA LEU A 71 -4.98 -8.01 10.99
C LEU A 71 -4.55 -6.88 11.91
N SER A 72 -3.53 -7.13 12.72
CA SER A 72 -2.98 -6.05 13.52
C SER A 72 -2.12 -5.17 12.61
N PRO A 73 -1.88 -3.92 12.99
CA PRO A 73 -1.04 -3.04 12.17
C PRO A 73 0.33 -3.65 11.87
N GLU A 74 0.91 -4.40 12.83
CA GLU A 74 2.23 -4.97 12.66
C GLU A 74 2.28 -6.04 11.57
N GLU A 75 1.12 -6.54 11.15
CA GLU A 75 1.07 -7.56 10.11
C GLU A 75 0.93 -6.98 8.71
N LEU A 76 0.71 -5.68 8.59
CA LEU A 76 0.50 -5.08 7.28
C LEU A 76 1.83 -4.94 6.54
N PRO A 77 1.85 -5.26 5.24
CA PRO A 77 3.12 -5.23 4.49
C PRO A 77 3.86 -3.91 4.61
N LEU A 78 3.16 -2.79 4.55
CA LEU A 78 3.82 -1.51 4.59
C LEU A 78 4.45 -1.24 5.96
N VAL A 79 3.81 -1.69 7.03
CA VAL A 79 4.38 -1.54 8.37
C VAL A 79 5.60 -2.44 8.52
N VAL A 80 5.53 -3.65 7.97
CA VAL A 80 6.68 -4.56 8.00
C VAL A 80 7.85 -3.95 7.24
N ALA A 81 7.59 -3.37 6.06
CA ALA A 81 8.66 -2.74 5.29
C ALA A 81 9.28 -1.55 6.04
N LEU A 82 8.47 -0.79 6.76
CA LEU A 82 8.96 0.32 7.57
C LEU A 82 9.86 -0.16 8.70
N ARG A 83 9.46 -1.24 9.35
CA ARG A 83 10.17 -1.74 10.51
C ARG A 83 11.40 -2.52 10.16
N GLU A 84 11.27 -3.44 9.23
CA GLU A 84 12.35 -4.36 8.90
C GLU A 84 13.19 -3.93 7.73
N ARG A 85 12.71 -2.90 7.02
CA ARG A 85 13.47 -2.29 5.92
C ARG A 85 13.81 -3.29 4.84
N LYS A 86 12.86 -4.15 4.53
CA LYS A 86 13.00 -5.12 3.47
C LYS A 86 11.67 -5.29 2.78
N PRO A 87 11.65 -5.79 1.54
CA PRO A 87 10.38 -5.99 0.83
C PRO A 87 9.55 -7.05 1.51
N THR A 88 8.23 -6.92 1.38
CA THR A 88 7.31 -7.91 1.92
C THR A 88 6.07 -7.95 1.06
N HIS A 89 5.34 -9.04 1.11
CA HIS A 89 4.17 -9.25 0.28
C HIS A 89 3.11 -9.98 1.08
N ARG A 90 1.85 -9.60 0.87
CA ARG A 90 0.74 -10.28 1.54
C ARG A 90 -0.56 -9.94 0.80
N ALA A 91 -1.49 -10.90 0.79
CA ALA A 91 -2.85 -10.65 0.29
C ALA A 91 -3.80 -10.66 1.48
N PHE A 92 -4.79 -9.79 1.45
CA PHE A 92 -5.78 -9.70 2.52
C PHE A 92 -6.98 -8.90 2.03
N ARG A 93 -7.96 -8.69 2.90
CA ARG A 93 -9.20 -8.01 2.54
C ARG A 93 -9.29 -6.67 3.24
N ILE A 94 -9.76 -5.65 2.52
CA ILE A 94 -9.98 -4.34 3.12
C ILE A 94 -11.41 -3.91 2.82
N THR A 95 -11.89 -2.92 3.59
CA THR A 95 -13.13 -2.23 3.28
C THR A 95 -12.75 -0.79 3.02
N GLY A 96 -13.04 -0.29 1.82
CA GLY A 96 -12.76 1.08 1.48
C GLY A 96 -13.68 2.03 2.22
N VAL A 97 -13.36 3.32 2.19
CA VAL A 97 -14.20 4.29 2.88
C VAL A 97 -15.56 4.43 2.20
N ASP A 98 -15.70 3.92 0.97
CA ASP A 98 -16.99 3.87 0.29
C ASP A 98 -17.82 2.67 0.75
N GLY A 99 -17.32 1.86 1.66
CA GLY A 99 -18.02 0.70 2.18
C GLY A 99 -17.84 -0.57 1.35
N ALA A 100 -17.12 -0.50 0.24
CA ALA A 100 -16.94 -1.68 -0.61
C ALA A 100 -15.80 -2.52 -0.09
N THR A 101 -16.01 -3.83 -0.02
CA THR A 101 -15.01 -4.79 0.43
C THR A 101 -14.24 -5.28 -0.79
N ARG A 102 -12.93 -5.34 -0.69
CA ARG A 102 -12.08 -5.78 -1.78
C ARG A 102 -10.96 -6.64 -1.26
N ASP A 103 -10.63 -7.68 -2.02
CA ASP A 103 -9.48 -8.51 -1.72
C ASP A 103 -8.31 -7.93 -2.51
N ILE A 104 -7.19 -7.68 -1.85
CA ILE A 104 -6.05 -7.06 -2.50
C ILE A 104 -4.78 -7.85 -2.23
N ALA A 105 -3.83 -7.73 -3.13
CA ALA A 105 -2.48 -8.24 -2.93
C ALA A 105 -1.58 -7.02 -2.87
N VAL A 106 -0.68 -6.98 -1.90
CA VAL A 106 0.17 -5.83 -1.63
C VAL A 106 1.62 -6.26 -1.60
N THR A 107 2.46 -5.54 -2.33
CA THR A 107 3.90 -5.65 -2.20
C THR A 107 4.39 -4.32 -1.66
N ALA A 108 5.08 -4.34 -0.53
CA ALA A 108 5.62 -3.14 0.06
C ALA A 108 7.13 -3.21 0.04
N LEU A 109 7.76 -2.06 -0.19
CA LEU A 109 9.21 -2.01 -0.25
C LEU A 109 9.72 -0.75 0.42
N PRO A 110 10.90 -0.82 1.05
CA PRO A 110 11.49 0.36 1.66
C PRO A 110 12.16 1.22 0.60
N LEU A 111 12.21 2.51 0.84
CA LEU A 111 12.85 3.46 -0.05
C LEU A 111 14.08 4.04 0.63
N PHE A 112 15.18 4.11 -0.11
CA PHE A 112 16.44 4.61 0.43
C PHE A 112 17.00 5.71 -0.46
N ALA A 113 17.60 6.69 0.14
CA ALA A 113 18.46 7.63 -0.56
C ALA A 113 19.87 7.03 -0.57
N ARG A 114 20.85 7.75 -1.10
CA ARG A 114 22.19 7.21 -1.15
C ARG A 114 22.74 7.00 0.26
N GLN A 115 23.74 6.15 0.35
CA GLN A 115 24.36 5.76 1.61
C GLN A 115 23.39 5.06 2.53
N ALA A 116 22.40 4.39 1.91
CA ALA A 116 21.43 3.59 2.64
C ALA A 116 20.60 4.38 3.63
N GLN A 117 20.43 5.68 3.40
CA GLN A 117 19.57 6.49 4.26
C GLN A 117 18.13 6.12 4.01
N PHE A 118 17.44 5.65 5.03
CA PHE A 118 16.03 5.23 4.92
C PHE A 118 15.16 6.48 4.82
N VAL A 119 14.27 6.52 3.83
CA VAL A 119 13.42 7.69 3.63
C VAL A 119 11.94 7.40 3.68
N GLY A 120 11.54 6.15 3.64
CA GLY A 120 10.11 5.81 3.67
C GLY A 120 9.87 4.48 3.03
N ALA A 121 8.63 4.26 2.60
CA ALA A 121 8.25 3.01 1.96
C ALA A 121 7.12 3.25 0.99
N ALA A 122 6.95 2.32 0.06
CA ALA A 122 5.85 2.36 -0.91
C ALA A 122 5.18 1.01 -0.95
N ALA A 123 3.87 1.02 -1.09
CA ALA A 123 3.11 -0.20 -1.32
C ALA A 123 2.53 -0.13 -2.72
N ILE A 124 2.68 -1.22 -3.46
CA ILE A 124 2.06 -1.39 -4.77
C ILE A 124 1.01 -2.46 -4.56
N PHE A 125 -0.22 -2.20 -4.97
CA PHE A 125 -1.27 -3.18 -4.70
C PHE A 125 -2.27 -3.24 -5.85
N TRP A 126 -3.00 -4.35 -5.90
CA TRP A 126 -3.99 -4.59 -6.95
C TRP A 126 -5.06 -5.49 -6.38
N GLU A 127 -6.21 -5.53 -7.04
CA GLU A 127 -7.27 -6.40 -6.58
C GLU A 127 -6.90 -7.84 -6.84
N HIS A 128 -7.12 -8.68 -5.83
CA HIS A 128 -6.75 -10.07 -5.87
C HIS A 128 -8.05 -10.87 -5.96
N GLU A 129 -8.14 -11.74 -6.93
CA GLU A 129 -9.39 -12.44 -7.14
C GLU A 129 -9.56 -13.67 -6.28
N GLY A 130 -8.59 -14.01 -5.53
CA GLY A 130 -8.68 -15.10 -4.61
C GLY A 130 -8.85 -16.42 -5.32
N GLU A 131 -9.71 -17.22 -4.78
CA GLU A 131 -9.87 -18.50 -5.29
C GLU A 131 -10.54 -18.57 -6.57
N ASN A 132 -11.23 -17.52 -6.91
CA ASN A 132 -11.93 -17.46 -8.15
C ASN A 132 -11.07 -17.24 -9.30
N GLU A 133 -9.84 -16.90 -9.04
CA GLU A 133 -8.95 -16.65 -10.03
C GLU A 133 -8.57 -17.93 -10.61
N VAL A 134 -9.14 -18.39 -11.48
CA VAL A 134 -8.90 -19.58 -12.01
C VAL A 134 -7.70 -19.77 -12.63
N PRO A 135 -7.18 -20.61 -12.40
CA PRO A 135 -6.00 -20.85 -13.00
C PRO A 135 -6.11 -21.19 -14.41
N LEU A 136 -6.25 -20.67 -14.59
CA LEU A 136 -6.41 -20.86 -15.52
C LEU A 136 -5.75 -21.52 -16.17
N SER A 137 -5.57 -21.70 -15.72
CA SER A 137 -5.17 -22.26 -15.95
C SER A 137 -5.24 -23.12 -16.07
N GLU A 138 -5.63 -23.12 -15.68
CA GLU A 138 -5.81 -23.68 -15.83
C GLU A 138 -6.05 -24.12 -16.45
N THR A 139 -6.36 -23.81 -16.39
CA THR A 139 -6.63 -23.89 -16.98
C THR A 139 -6.59 -24.21 -17.61
N LYS A 140 -6.72 -24.26 -17.78
CA LYS A 140 -6.82 -24.35 -18.26
C LYS A 140 -6.35 -24.41 -18.78
N GLY A 141 -6.27 -24.26 -18.37
CA GLY A 141 -5.94 -24.15 -18.64
C GLY A 141 -5.70 -24.19 -18.90
#